data_c7e96e35c12f5f342d5e157b310e04ed
#
_entry.id   c7e96e35c12f5f342d5e157b310e04ed
#
_cell.length_a   1.000
_cell.length_b   1.000
_cell.length_c   1.000
_cell.angle_alpha   90.00
_cell.angle_beta   90.00
_cell.angle_gamma   90.00
#
_symmetry.space_group_name_H-M   'P 1'
#
loop_
_entity.id
_entity.type
_entity.pdbx_description
1 polymer ?
#
loop_
_entity_poly.entity_id
_entity_poly.type
_entity_poly.pdbx_seq_one_letter_code
_entity_poly.pdbx_strand_id
1 'polypeptide(L)'
;IGDATDVVTKEMYDFVDKGKRRVALRPEQTASVCRSFAQHRPTVPWKVFYSGPNFRYEKPQRGRYRQFDQVGVEVLGVDDPMLDVEVISLGWEFYRALGLREVTLQLNSLGEPGDRAQYVNALRTHFEAAGERLSEQSRITLTKNPLRILDSKREPDQPFIKSAPQIADFYSDEAAAHFDAVKVGLRALGIQFVEEPKLVRGLDYYRRTIFE
;
A
#
# COMPACT_ATOMS: atom_id res chain seq x y z
N ILE A 1 -3.35 -6.13 9.81
CA ILE A 1 -3.41 -6.26 8.33
C ILE A 1 -4.72 -5.65 7.81
N GLY A 2 -5.78 -5.65 8.57
CA GLY A 2 -7.13 -5.22 8.18
C GLY A 2 -8.00 -6.40 7.75
N ASP A 3 -9.10 -6.61 8.50
CA ASP A 3 -9.97 -7.79 8.32
C ASP A 3 -10.71 -7.81 6.97
N ALA A 4 -10.85 -6.64 6.33
CA ALA A 4 -11.52 -6.50 5.04
C ALA A 4 -10.58 -6.61 3.84
N THR A 5 -9.28 -6.81 4.05
CA THR A 5 -8.30 -6.93 2.96
C THR A 5 -8.39 -8.28 2.25
N ASP A 6 -8.06 -8.31 0.97
CA ASP A 6 -8.02 -9.58 0.22
C ASP A 6 -6.99 -10.54 0.80
N VAL A 7 -5.90 -10.02 1.35
CA VAL A 7 -4.88 -10.82 2.02
C VAL A 7 -5.49 -11.65 3.16
N VAL A 8 -6.34 -11.03 3.99
CA VAL A 8 -6.99 -11.75 5.12
C VAL A 8 -8.17 -12.59 4.65
N THR A 9 -9.00 -12.07 3.77
CA THR A 9 -10.27 -12.71 3.41
C THR A 9 -10.15 -13.83 2.39
N LYS A 10 -9.08 -13.84 1.56
CA LYS A 10 -8.95 -14.75 0.42
C LYS A 10 -7.61 -15.49 0.33
N GLU A 11 -6.53 -14.86 0.83
CA GLU A 11 -5.17 -15.30 0.52
C GLU A 11 -4.44 -15.91 1.72
N MET A 12 -4.86 -15.61 2.94
CA MET A 12 -4.20 -16.11 4.14
C MET A 12 -4.48 -17.61 4.34
N TYR A 13 -3.43 -18.38 4.54
CA TYR A 13 -3.56 -19.75 4.99
C TYR A 13 -3.77 -19.77 6.49
N ASP A 14 -4.96 -20.19 6.94
CA ASP A 14 -5.25 -20.40 8.35
C ASP A 14 -5.77 -21.83 8.58
N PHE A 15 -5.43 -22.39 9.73
CA PHE A 15 -5.80 -23.76 10.12
C PHE A 15 -5.72 -23.94 11.63
N VAL A 16 -6.26 -25.04 12.11
CA VAL A 16 -6.18 -25.44 13.51
C VAL A 16 -5.04 -26.43 13.68
N ASP A 17 -4.12 -26.14 14.60
CA ASP A 17 -3.01 -27.05 14.91
C ASP A 17 -3.45 -28.25 15.78
N LYS A 18 -2.54 -29.20 16.02
CA LYS A 18 -2.81 -30.37 16.87
C LYS A 18 -3.15 -29.98 18.32
N GLY A 19 -2.74 -28.82 18.75
CA GLY A 19 -3.07 -28.26 20.07
C GLY A 19 -4.40 -27.48 20.10
N LYS A 20 -5.22 -27.60 19.05
CA LYS A 20 -6.50 -26.91 18.86
C LYS A 20 -6.40 -25.38 18.85
N ARG A 21 -5.24 -24.84 18.52
CA ARG A 21 -5.02 -23.40 18.38
C ARG A 21 -5.20 -23.00 16.92
N ARG A 22 -5.90 -21.89 16.68
CA ARG A 22 -5.98 -21.31 15.36
C ARG A 22 -4.66 -20.62 15.03
N VAL A 23 -4.03 -20.99 13.95
CA VAL A 23 -2.74 -20.48 13.47
C VAL A 23 -2.84 -20.12 12.01
N ALA A 24 -1.95 -19.24 11.54
CA ALA A 24 -1.86 -18.86 10.14
C ALA A 24 -0.40 -18.88 9.68
N LEU A 25 -0.20 -19.17 8.40
CA LEU A 25 1.08 -18.89 7.76
C LEU A 25 1.14 -17.38 7.47
N ARG A 26 2.29 -16.77 7.75
CA ARG A 26 2.45 -15.32 7.58
C ARG A 26 2.30 -14.90 6.11
N PRO A 27 1.37 -14.00 5.77
CA PRO A 27 1.21 -13.47 4.41
C PRO A 27 2.09 -12.25 4.15
N GLU A 28 2.63 -11.62 5.21
CA GLU A 28 3.50 -10.46 5.24
C GLU A 28 4.27 -10.43 6.57
N GLN A 29 5.24 -9.54 6.73
CA GLN A 29 6.06 -9.51 7.94
C GLN A 29 5.94 -8.21 8.75
N THR A 30 5.43 -7.13 8.16
CA THR A 30 5.27 -5.82 8.81
C THR A 30 4.49 -5.91 10.13
N ALA A 31 3.38 -6.65 10.17
CA ALA A 31 2.61 -6.83 11.39
C ALA A 31 3.41 -7.52 12.51
N SER A 32 4.30 -8.45 12.14
CA SER A 32 5.17 -9.13 13.11
C SER A 32 6.25 -8.20 13.63
N VAL A 33 6.82 -7.34 12.77
CA VAL A 33 7.80 -6.32 13.16
C VAL A 33 7.14 -5.29 14.09
N CYS A 34 5.96 -4.77 13.73
CA CYS A 34 5.20 -3.85 14.57
C CYS A 34 4.87 -4.44 15.94
N ARG A 35 4.49 -5.73 16.01
CA ARG A 35 4.26 -6.42 17.28
C ARG A 35 5.54 -6.50 18.10
N SER A 36 6.68 -6.85 17.49
CA SER A 36 7.98 -6.87 18.16
C SER A 36 8.34 -5.49 18.74
N PHE A 37 8.15 -4.43 17.94
CA PHE A 37 8.33 -3.06 18.39
C PHE A 37 7.48 -2.71 19.62
N ALA A 38 6.19 -3.03 19.57
CA ALA A 38 5.25 -2.77 20.67
C ALA A 38 5.62 -3.53 21.95
N GLN A 39 6.13 -4.77 21.82
CA GLN A 39 6.50 -5.61 22.94
C GLN A 39 7.84 -5.20 23.57
N HIS A 40 8.83 -4.87 22.76
CA HIS A 40 10.20 -4.62 23.25
C HIS A 40 10.55 -3.15 23.42
N ARG A 41 9.76 -2.24 22.81
CA ARG A 41 9.93 -0.78 22.90
C ARG A 41 11.37 -0.33 22.68
N PRO A 42 12.01 -0.67 21.56
CA PRO A 42 13.40 -0.31 21.30
C PRO A 42 13.57 1.20 21.15
N THR A 43 14.79 1.67 21.20
CA THR A 43 15.14 3.07 20.91
C THR A 43 14.74 3.43 19.49
N VAL A 44 14.15 4.61 19.31
CA VAL A 44 13.70 5.13 18.00
C VAL A 44 14.70 6.16 17.44
N PRO A 45 14.81 6.28 16.10
CA PRO A 45 14.17 5.47 15.08
C PRO A 45 14.65 4.02 15.09
N TRP A 46 13.72 3.06 15.13
CA TRP A 46 14.08 1.65 15.07
C TRP A 46 14.07 1.18 13.63
N LYS A 47 15.26 0.95 13.09
CA LYS A 47 15.49 0.54 11.70
C LYS A 47 15.84 -0.94 11.68
N VAL A 48 15.04 -1.73 10.98
CA VAL A 48 15.23 -3.18 10.87
C VAL A 48 15.00 -3.66 9.45
N PHE A 49 15.57 -4.81 9.13
CA PHE A 49 15.27 -5.53 7.92
C PHE A 49 14.81 -6.95 8.27
N TYR A 50 14.12 -7.56 7.35
CA TYR A 50 13.76 -8.97 7.41
C TYR A 50 13.99 -9.64 6.06
N SER A 51 14.20 -10.96 6.10
CA SER A 51 14.26 -11.81 4.92
C SER A 51 13.66 -13.16 5.25
N GLY A 52 12.84 -13.69 4.37
CA GLY A 52 12.29 -15.03 4.55
C GLY A 52 10.97 -15.27 3.83
N PRO A 53 10.43 -16.50 3.95
CA PRO A 53 9.25 -16.92 3.21
C PRO A 53 7.97 -16.29 3.75
N ASN A 54 7.09 -15.93 2.81
CA ASN A 54 5.71 -15.56 3.03
C ASN A 54 4.79 -16.49 2.24
N PHE A 55 3.52 -16.56 2.63
CA PHE A 55 2.57 -17.51 2.08
C PHE A 55 1.25 -16.82 1.73
N ARG A 56 0.82 -16.88 0.47
CA ARG A 56 -0.47 -16.36 0.02
C ARG A 56 -1.15 -17.33 -0.92
N TYR A 57 -2.42 -17.60 -0.70
CA TYR A 57 -3.23 -18.44 -1.58
C TYR A 57 -3.68 -17.64 -2.81
N GLU A 58 -2.71 -17.26 -3.63
CA GLU A 58 -2.97 -16.59 -4.89
C GLU A 58 -3.10 -17.58 -6.05
N LYS A 59 -3.71 -17.11 -7.16
CA LYS A 59 -3.73 -17.90 -8.40
C LYS A 59 -2.30 -18.02 -8.94
N PRO A 60 -1.76 -19.24 -9.06
CA PRO A 60 -0.40 -19.42 -9.56
C PRO A 60 -0.26 -18.91 -10.99
N GLN A 61 0.83 -18.19 -11.24
CA GLN A 61 1.22 -17.76 -12.58
C GLN A 61 2.74 -17.56 -12.62
N ARG A 62 3.28 -17.29 -13.81
CA ARG A 62 4.72 -17.06 -13.95
C ARG A 62 5.18 -15.91 -13.04
N GLY A 63 6.16 -16.18 -12.18
CA GLY A 63 6.69 -15.20 -11.22
C GLY A 63 5.82 -14.97 -9.97
N ARG A 64 4.69 -15.67 -9.82
CA ARG A 64 3.82 -15.55 -8.64
C ARG A 64 3.55 -16.93 -8.04
N TYR A 65 4.13 -17.16 -6.88
CA TYR A 65 4.07 -18.42 -6.15
C TYR A 65 3.26 -18.26 -4.87
N ARG A 66 2.75 -19.37 -4.34
CA ARG A 66 2.04 -19.41 -3.05
C ARG A 66 2.97 -19.33 -1.85
N GLN A 67 4.21 -19.78 -2.02
CA GLN A 67 5.33 -19.49 -1.14
C GLN A 67 6.32 -18.65 -1.93
N PHE A 68 6.77 -17.55 -1.36
CA PHE A 68 7.75 -16.64 -1.97
C PHE A 68 8.62 -16.03 -0.86
N ASP A 69 9.85 -15.72 -1.17
CA ASP A 69 10.73 -15.02 -0.26
C ASP A 69 10.59 -13.52 -0.44
N GLN A 70 10.61 -12.82 0.67
CA GLN A 70 10.54 -11.36 0.70
C GLN A 70 11.69 -10.81 1.53
N VAL A 71 12.34 -9.78 1.01
CA VAL A 71 13.22 -8.89 1.75
C VAL A 71 12.44 -7.60 2.00
N GLY A 72 12.47 -7.10 3.19
CA GLY A 72 11.82 -5.84 3.54
C GLY A 72 12.60 -5.08 4.60
N VAL A 73 12.33 -3.79 4.69
CA VAL A 73 12.86 -2.90 5.70
C VAL A 73 11.72 -2.14 6.36
N GLU A 74 11.88 -1.87 7.63
CA GLU A 74 10.92 -1.09 8.41
C GLU A 74 11.66 -0.04 9.21
N VAL A 75 11.09 1.16 9.28
CA VAL A 75 11.54 2.24 10.16
C VAL A 75 10.37 2.66 11.04
N LEU A 76 10.54 2.57 12.34
CA LEU A 76 9.45 2.76 13.30
C LEU A 76 9.79 3.81 14.35
N GLY A 77 8.77 4.55 14.78
CA GLY A 77 8.81 5.40 15.96
C GLY A 77 9.16 6.87 15.72
N VAL A 78 9.34 7.30 14.47
CA VAL A 78 9.60 8.70 14.10
C VAL A 78 8.73 9.07 12.88
N ASP A 79 8.22 10.26 12.87
CA ASP A 79 7.42 10.83 11.79
C ASP A 79 8.25 11.92 11.09
N ASP A 80 9.05 11.52 10.09
CA ASP A 80 9.93 12.40 9.34
C ASP A 80 9.91 11.99 7.86
N PRO A 81 9.58 12.91 6.91
CA PRO A 81 9.56 12.62 5.49
C PRO A 81 10.91 12.12 4.94
N MET A 82 12.01 12.44 5.60
CA MET A 82 13.33 11.94 5.19
C MET A 82 13.50 10.44 5.43
N LEU A 83 12.74 9.84 6.33
CA LEU A 83 12.73 8.39 6.50
C LEU A 83 12.04 7.68 5.33
N ASP A 84 11.00 8.28 4.74
CA ASP A 84 10.39 7.77 3.51
C ASP A 84 11.40 7.83 2.35
N VAL A 85 12.13 8.95 2.24
CA VAL A 85 13.21 9.11 1.25
C VAL A 85 14.30 8.06 1.45
N GLU A 86 14.73 7.81 2.70
CA GLU A 86 15.73 6.80 3.02
C GLU A 86 15.28 5.38 2.60
N VAL A 87 14.04 5.01 2.93
CA VAL A 87 13.49 3.68 2.59
C VAL A 87 13.36 3.52 1.08
N ILE A 88 12.86 4.54 0.38
CA ILE A 88 12.74 4.51 -1.07
C ILE A 88 14.12 4.42 -1.75
N SER A 89 15.08 5.23 -1.27
CA SER A 89 16.44 5.22 -1.82
C SER A 89 17.14 3.88 -1.60
N LEU A 90 16.93 3.23 -0.45
CA LEU A 90 17.44 1.90 -0.19
C LEU A 90 16.87 0.86 -1.18
N GLY A 91 15.55 0.90 -1.43
CA GLY A 91 14.91 0.04 -2.43
C GLY A 91 15.45 0.29 -3.84
N TRP A 92 15.65 1.57 -4.20
CA TRP A 92 16.22 1.97 -5.48
C TRP A 92 17.64 1.42 -5.68
N GLU A 93 18.53 1.60 -4.68
CA GLU A 93 19.89 1.09 -4.74
C GLU A 93 19.94 -0.44 -4.69
N PHE A 94 19.03 -1.09 -3.98
CA PHE A 94 18.90 -2.54 -3.98
C PHE A 94 18.61 -3.08 -5.38
N TYR A 95 17.65 -2.51 -6.11
CA TYR A 95 17.36 -2.93 -7.48
C TYR A 95 18.54 -2.66 -8.43
N ARG A 96 19.23 -1.54 -8.26
CA ARG A 96 20.44 -1.24 -9.05
C ARG A 96 21.56 -2.25 -8.78
N ALA A 97 21.78 -2.63 -7.52
CA ALA A 97 22.77 -3.63 -7.13
C ALA A 97 22.45 -5.02 -7.71
N LEU A 98 21.15 -5.34 -7.89
CA LEU A 98 20.71 -6.57 -8.58
C LEU A 98 20.84 -6.48 -10.12
N GLY A 99 21.27 -5.34 -10.66
CA GLY A 99 21.45 -5.14 -12.11
C GLY A 99 20.16 -4.79 -12.86
N LEU A 100 19.08 -4.46 -12.17
CA LEU A 100 17.85 -3.98 -12.80
C LEU A 100 18.05 -2.54 -13.31
N ARG A 101 17.82 -2.33 -14.61
CA ARG A 101 18.07 -1.03 -15.28
C ARG A 101 16.78 -0.27 -15.62
N GLU A 102 15.71 -1.00 -15.84
CA GLU A 102 14.40 -0.45 -16.21
C GLU A 102 13.47 -0.52 -14.99
N VAL A 103 13.69 0.39 -14.03
CA VAL A 103 12.87 0.54 -12.83
C VAL A 103 12.21 1.90 -12.89
N THR A 104 10.90 1.93 -12.68
CA THR A 104 10.12 3.16 -12.57
C THR A 104 9.56 3.23 -11.15
N LEU A 105 9.90 4.29 -10.42
CA LEU A 105 9.31 4.58 -9.13
C LEU A 105 7.98 5.31 -9.35
N GLN A 106 6.87 4.69 -8.94
CA GLN A 106 5.58 5.35 -8.84
C GLN A 106 5.37 5.85 -7.42
N LEU A 107 4.91 7.07 -7.27
CA LEU A 107 4.78 7.75 -6.00
C LEU A 107 3.39 8.38 -5.87
N ASN A 108 2.78 8.26 -4.70
CA ASN A 108 1.55 8.97 -4.34
C ASN A 108 1.52 9.20 -2.82
N SER A 109 0.52 9.89 -2.34
CA SER A 109 0.21 10.00 -0.92
C SER A 109 -1.26 9.68 -0.67
N LEU A 110 -1.56 9.03 0.45
CA LEU A 110 -2.93 8.80 0.93
C LEU A 110 -3.40 9.88 1.92
N GLY A 111 -2.56 10.90 2.15
CA GLY A 111 -2.83 11.93 3.12
C GLY A 111 -2.90 11.41 4.56
N GLU A 112 -3.46 12.21 5.42
CA GLU A 112 -3.81 11.84 6.78
C GLU A 112 -5.11 11.02 6.82
N PRO A 113 -5.43 10.34 7.93
CA PRO A 113 -6.68 9.58 8.04
C PRO A 113 -7.93 10.42 7.76
N GLY A 114 -7.92 11.71 8.13
CA GLY A 114 -9.01 12.66 7.85
C GLY A 114 -9.14 12.97 6.36
N ASP A 115 -8.02 13.23 5.67
CA ASP A 115 -7.96 13.51 4.24
C ASP A 115 -8.49 12.30 3.45
N ARG A 116 -8.01 11.11 3.82
CA ARG A 116 -8.45 9.84 3.22
C ARG A 116 -9.95 9.60 3.41
N ALA A 117 -10.50 9.93 4.59
CA ALA A 117 -11.93 9.76 4.85
C ALA A 117 -12.78 10.69 3.95
N GLN A 118 -12.37 11.94 3.77
CA GLN A 118 -13.03 12.88 2.87
C GLN A 118 -12.95 12.40 1.41
N TYR A 119 -11.79 11.96 0.99
CA TYR A 119 -11.59 11.41 -0.35
C TYR A 119 -12.45 10.18 -0.62
N VAL A 120 -12.49 9.22 0.32
CA VAL A 120 -13.34 8.02 0.21
C VAL A 120 -14.81 8.39 0.07
N ASN A 121 -15.28 9.40 0.80
CA ASN A 121 -16.66 9.90 0.68
C ASN A 121 -16.91 10.55 -0.69
N ALA A 122 -15.96 11.35 -1.18
CA ALA A 122 -16.06 11.95 -2.52
C ALA A 122 -16.07 10.89 -3.63
N LEU A 123 -15.21 9.86 -3.54
CA LEU A 123 -15.22 8.73 -4.45
C LEU A 123 -16.55 7.96 -4.39
N ARG A 124 -17.09 7.74 -3.20
CA ARG A 124 -18.39 7.08 -3.03
C ARG A 124 -19.48 7.83 -3.77
N THR A 125 -19.62 9.13 -3.52
CA THR A 125 -20.59 10.00 -4.20
C THR A 125 -20.39 9.97 -5.72
N HIS A 126 -19.14 10.05 -6.18
CA HIS A 126 -18.81 10.03 -7.59
C HIS A 126 -19.24 8.72 -8.29
N PHE A 127 -18.93 7.58 -7.68
CA PHE A 127 -19.27 6.28 -8.26
C PHE A 127 -20.74 5.90 -8.06
N GLU A 128 -21.41 6.36 -7.00
CA GLU A 128 -22.87 6.22 -6.86
C GLU A 128 -23.64 6.93 -7.96
N ALA A 129 -23.19 8.12 -8.37
CA ALA A 129 -23.76 8.86 -9.50
C ALA A 129 -23.62 8.13 -10.85
N ALA A 130 -22.67 7.23 -10.98
CA ALA A 130 -22.52 6.37 -12.16
C ALA A 130 -23.60 5.26 -12.22
N GLY A 131 -24.06 4.79 -11.07
CA GLY A 131 -25.17 3.82 -10.95
C GLY A 131 -24.91 2.53 -11.73
N GLU A 132 -25.88 2.12 -12.55
CA GLU A 132 -25.81 0.89 -13.35
C GLU A 132 -24.79 0.93 -14.50
N ARG A 133 -24.20 2.09 -14.79
CA ARG A 133 -23.14 2.23 -15.80
C ARG A 133 -21.80 1.65 -15.32
N LEU A 134 -21.62 1.46 -14.01
CA LEU A 134 -20.49 0.70 -13.48
C LEU A 134 -20.67 -0.80 -13.71
N SER A 135 -19.56 -1.52 -13.83
CA SER A 135 -19.58 -2.97 -13.83
C SER A 135 -20.22 -3.52 -12.54
N GLU A 136 -20.88 -4.66 -12.63
CA GLU A 136 -21.49 -5.33 -11.47
C GLU A 136 -20.49 -5.51 -10.31
N GLN A 137 -19.28 -5.96 -10.65
CA GLN A 137 -18.23 -6.15 -9.64
C GLN A 137 -17.82 -4.83 -8.97
N SER A 138 -17.77 -3.73 -9.71
CA SER A 138 -17.43 -2.41 -9.14
C SER A 138 -18.56 -1.86 -8.27
N ARG A 139 -19.82 -2.14 -8.58
CA ARG A 139 -20.97 -1.84 -7.70
C ARG A 139 -20.88 -2.60 -6.37
N ILE A 140 -20.50 -3.89 -6.39
CA ILE A 140 -20.26 -4.66 -5.17
C ILE A 140 -19.05 -4.10 -4.40
N THR A 141 -17.99 -3.71 -5.11
CA THR A 141 -16.79 -3.15 -4.51
C THR A 141 -17.06 -1.80 -3.84
N LEU A 142 -17.94 -0.98 -4.44
CA LEU A 142 -18.35 0.34 -3.95
C LEU A 142 -18.90 0.28 -2.51
N THR A 143 -19.67 -0.74 -2.19
CA THR A 143 -20.25 -0.91 -0.85
C THR A 143 -19.19 -1.22 0.22
N LYS A 144 -18.07 -1.82 -0.19
CA LYS A 144 -17.00 -2.25 0.72
C LYS A 144 -15.87 -1.23 0.80
N ASN A 145 -15.28 -0.89 -0.35
CA ASN A 145 -14.13 0.01 -0.41
C ASN A 145 -14.08 0.72 -1.79
N PRO A 146 -14.54 1.97 -1.90
CA PRO A 146 -14.53 2.73 -3.16
C PRO A 146 -13.15 2.88 -3.80
N LEU A 147 -12.08 2.97 -2.98
CA LEU A 147 -10.69 3.10 -3.48
C LEU A 147 -10.30 1.97 -4.43
N ARG A 148 -10.80 0.77 -4.21
CA ARG A 148 -10.48 -0.39 -5.06
C ARG A 148 -11.10 -0.33 -6.46
N ILE A 149 -12.05 0.57 -6.70
CA ILE A 149 -12.60 0.76 -8.04
C ILE A 149 -11.56 1.44 -8.94
N LEU A 150 -10.67 2.25 -8.37
CA LEU A 150 -9.58 2.92 -9.10
C LEU A 150 -8.64 1.91 -9.78
N ASP A 151 -8.49 0.72 -9.23
CA ASP A 151 -7.66 -0.37 -9.80
C ASP A 151 -8.42 -1.22 -10.82
N SER A 152 -9.71 -0.94 -11.08
CA SER A 152 -10.49 -1.74 -12.02
C SER A 152 -9.97 -1.58 -13.44
N LYS A 153 -9.71 -2.70 -14.10
CA LYS A 153 -9.33 -2.77 -15.52
C LYS A 153 -10.53 -2.98 -16.44
N ARG A 154 -11.76 -2.97 -15.91
CA ARG A 154 -12.97 -3.22 -16.67
C ARG A 154 -13.34 -2.01 -17.51
N GLU A 155 -13.65 -2.25 -18.78
CA GLU A 155 -13.97 -1.19 -19.74
C GLU A 155 -15.10 -0.26 -19.30
N PRO A 156 -16.25 -0.74 -18.76
CA PRO A 156 -17.32 0.14 -18.29
C PRO A 156 -16.92 1.10 -17.17
N ASP A 157 -15.91 0.75 -16.38
CA ASP A 157 -15.47 1.55 -15.23
C ASP A 157 -14.52 2.68 -15.63
N GLN A 158 -13.82 2.55 -16.79
CA GLN A 158 -12.73 3.45 -17.17
C GLN A 158 -13.15 4.93 -17.31
N PRO A 159 -14.30 5.28 -17.87
CA PRO A 159 -14.74 6.68 -17.96
C PRO A 159 -14.88 7.33 -16.58
N PHE A 160 -15.41 6.57 -15.60
CA PHE A 160 -15.64 7.04 -14.25
C PHE A 160 -14.35 7.11 -13.44
N ILE A 161 -13.41 6.19 -13.66
CA ILE A 161 -12.07 6.23 -13.06
C ILE A 161 -11.27 7.43 -13.58
N LYS A 162 -11.39 7.75 -14.85
CA LYS A 162 -10.70 8.92 -15.44
C LYS A 162 -11.20 10.25 -14.90
N SER A 163 -12.47 10.35 -14.57
CA SER A 163 -13.10 11.57 -14.03
C SER A 163 -13.24 11.56 -12.50
N ALA A 164 -12.69 10.56 -11.82
CA ALA A 164 -12.75 10.49 -10.37
C ALA A 164 -11.95 11.64 -9.71
N PRO A 165 -12.42 12.15 -8.56
CA PRO A 165 -11.64 13.11 -7.79
C PRO A 165 -10.27 12.54 -7.43
N GLN A 166 -9.28 13.41 -7.22
CA GLN A 166 -7.93 13.02 -6.84
C GLN A 166 -7.73 13.21 -5.34
N ILE A 167 -6.95 12.35 -4.73
CA ILE A 167 -6.65 12.45 -3.28
C ILE A 167 -5.95 13.78 -2.95
N ALA A 168 -5.15 14.32 -3.88
CA ALA A 168 -4.44 15.58 -3.71
C ALA A 168 -5.36 16.78 -3.44
N ASP A 169 -6.62 16.72 -3.91
CA ASP A 169 -7.62 17.79 -3.68
C ASP A 169 -8.10 17.83 -2.22
N PHE A 170 -7.72 16.84 -1.41
CA PHE A 170 -8.17 16.67 -0.02
C PHE A 170 -7.02 16.73 1.00
N TYR A 171 -5.78 16.95 0.57
CA TYR A 171 -4.66 17.01 1.50
C TYR A 171 -4.81 18.15 2.48
N SER A 172 -4.60 17.87 3.74
CA SER A 172 -4.26 18.87 4.75
C SER A 172 -2.91 19.52 4.42
N ASP A 173 -2.67 20.73 4.94
CA ASP A 173 -1.39 21.43 4.77
C ASP A 173 -0.22 20.55 5.24
N GLU A 174 -0.40 19.80 6.32
CA GLU A 174 0.60 18.88 6.85
C GLU A 174 0.90 17.72 5.88
N ALA A 175 -0.13 17.09 5.32
CA ALA A 175 0.03 16.00 4.35
C ALA A 175 0.70 16.48 3.06
N ALA A 176 0.31 17.66 2.57
CA ALA A 176 0.91 18.29 1.40
C ALA A 176 2.40 18.59 1.63
N ALA A 177 2.72 19.25 2.76
CA ALA A 177 4.10 19.59 3.11
C ALA A 177 4.99 18.34 3.27
N HIS A 178 4.49 17.27 3.90
CA HIS A 178 5.19 16.00 4.02
C HIS A 178 5.50 15.40 2.64
N PHE A 179 4.50 15.31 1.78
CA PHE A 179 4.67 14.72 0.45
C PHE A 179 5.61 15.55 -0.44
N ASP A 180 5.55 16.89 -0.35
CA ASP A 180 6.49 17.76 -1.05
C ASP A 180 7.92 17.59 -0.56
N ALA A 181 8.13 17.45 0.75
CA ALA A 181 9.45 17.18 1.32
C ALA A 181 10.04 15.85 0.81
N VAL A 182 9.23 14.80 0.71
CA VAL A 182 9.65 13.52 0.12
C VAL A 182 10.07 13.70 -1.34
N LYS A 183 9.27 14.41 -2.15
CA LYS A 183 9.59 14.68 -3.56
C LYS A 183 10.89 15.47 -3.71
N VAL A 184 11.10 16.48 -2.87
CA VAL A 184 12.34 17.28 -2.84
C VAL A 184 13.53 16.40 -2.48
N GLY A 185 13.42 15.57 -1.45
CA GLY A 185 14.48 14.65 -1.02
C GLY A 185 14.88 13.65 -2.11
N LEU A 186 13.90 13.03 -2.78
CA LEU A 186 14.15 12.09 -3.89
C LEU A 186 14.85 12.79 -5.06
N ARG A 187 14.42 13.99 -5.43
CA ARG A 187 15.08 14.79 -6.49
C ARG A 187 16.53 15.13 -6.15
N ALA A 188 16.79 15.48 -4.88
CA ALA A 188 18.15 15.77 -4.39
C ALA A 188 19.09 14.55 -4.50
N LEU A 189 18.54 13.34 -4.38
CA LEU A 189 19.27 12.08 -4.59
C LEU A 189 19.35 11.65 -6.07
N GLY A 190 18.75 12.42 -6.99
CA GLY A 190 18.70 12.07 -8.41
C GLY A 190 17.78 10.90 -8.74
N ILE A 191 16.87 10.52 -7.82
CA ILE A 191 15.90 9.45 -8.02
C ILE A 191 14.71 10.00 -8.80
N GLN A 192 14.51 9.50 -10.01
CA GLN A 192 13.36 9.85 -10.84
C GLN A 192 12.13 9.11 -10.39
N PHE A 193 10.98 9.79 -10.40
CA PHE A 193 9.69 9.20 -10.05
C PHE A 193 8.56 9.75 -10.92
N VAL A 194 7.47 9.00 -10.98
CA VAL A 194 6.21 9.42 -11.60
C VAL A 194 5.16 9.54 -10.49
N GLU A 195 4.50 10.68 -10.39
CA GLU A 195 3.34 10.82 -9.51
C GLU A 195 2.15 10.09 -10.15
N GLU A 196 1.67 9.04 -9.47
CA GLU A 196 0.54 8.23 -9.94
C GLU A 196 -0.66 8.43 -8.99
N PRO A 197 -1.57 9.37 -9.31
CA PRO A 197 -2.68 9.72 -8.42
C PRO A 197 -3.66 8.58 -8.12
N LYS A 198 -3.63 7.53 -8.92
CA LYS A 198 -4.47 6.34 -8.76
C LYS A 198 -3.76 5.21 -8.01
N LEU A 199 -2.48 5.38 -7.68
CA LEU A 199 -1.77 4.39 -6.91
C LEU A 199 -2.45 4.23 -5.55
N VAL A 200 -2.95 3.03 -5.27
CA VAL A 200 -3.51 2.60 -3.99
C VAL A 200 -2.84 1.31 -3.56
N ARG A 201 -2.90 0.99 -2.28
CA ARG A 201 -2.26 -0.21 -1.73
C ARG A 201 -3.29 -1.16 -1.13
N GLY A 202 -2.96 -2.44 -1.12
CA GLY A 202 -3.88 -3.51 -0.73
C GLY A 202 -4.12 -3.67 0.78
N LEU A 203 -3.39 -2.95 1.63
CA LEU A 203 -3.49 -3.04 3.09
C LEU A 203 -4.06 -1.74 3.68
N ASP A 204 -4.84 -1.85 4.75
CA ASP A 204 -5.61 -0.72 5.28
C ASP A 204 -4.78 0.23 6.16
N TYR A 205 -3.60 -0.18 6.62
CA TYR A 205 -2.77 0.61 7.52
C TYR A 205 -1.89 1.66 6.83
N TYR A 206 -1.89 1.72 5.49
CA TYR A 206 -1.13 2.74 4.76
C TYR A 206 -1.70 4.14 4.98
N ARG A 207 -0.81 5.08 5.21
CA ARG A 207 -1.08 6.52 5.24
C ARG A 207 0.10 7.29 4.65
N ARG A 208 -0.08 8.56 4.32
CA ARG A 208 0.95 9.43 3.72
C ARG A 208 1.59 8.78 2.48
N THR A 209 2.91 8.83 2.39
CA THR A 209 3.65 8.36 1.23
C THR A 209 3.40 6.88 0.93
N ILE A 210 3.02 6.59 -0.30
CA ILE A 210 2.97 5.24 -0.86
C ILE A 210 3.76 5.22 -2.16
N PHE A 211 4.38 4.08 -2.45
CA PHE A 211 5.21 3.90 -3.63
C PHE A 211 5.20 2.46 -4.15
N GLU A 212 5.55 2.33 -5.42
CA GLU A 212 5.69 1.04 -6.09
C GLU A 212 6.82 1.09 -7.12
#